data_4b912ac529e13ea0a29f5aaf5a8f149f
#
_entry.id   4b912ac529e13ea0a29f5aaf5a8f149f
#
_cell.length_a   1.000
_cell.length_b   1.000
_cell.length_c   1.000
_cell.angle_alpha   90.00
_cell.angle_beta   90.00
_cell.angle_gamma   90.00
#
_symmetry.space_group_name_H-M   'P 1'
#
loop_
_entity.id
_entity.type
_entity.pdbx_description
1 polymer ?
#
loop_
_entity_poly.entity_id
_entity_poly.type
_entity_poly.pdbx_seq_one_letter_code
_entity_poly.pdbx_strand_id
1 'polypeptide(L)'
;NWNLLQSIFKNKRNFYGNPYKKHSDLEINTFIDEFKVENQSTKFILKNNKPNIVFILLESWSADNIESLNGLNGITPNFKNLENNGLLFSNFFSNGWTSDQAMTSIFSSFPVFPYVSIINQTDKARKLPCINKSLREEGYHSSYYFGGQLTYGNIKSYLYTQEFNIIKDEKDFNNLPSGKLGVHDEYMFDVFHSELNKLPEPFMSTLFTLSSHSPFDFPGEHKISFNHREDEYVNSVAYTDK
;
A
#
# COMPACT_ATOMS: atom_id res chain seq x y z
N ASN A 1 18.92 -7.51 30.65
CA ASN A 1 18.07 -6.78 29.73
C ASN A 1 16.73 -7.54 29.59
N TRP A 2 15.77 -7.24 30.50
CA TRP A 2 14.47 -7.94 30.62
C TRP A 2 13.64 -7.89 29.34
N ASN A 3 13.64 -6.74 28.66
CA ASN A 3 12.90 -6.56 27.42
C ASN A 3 13.41 -7.46 26.26
N LEU A 4 14.72 -7.70 26.19
CA LEU A 4 15.32 -8.61 25.21
C LEU A 4 14.88 -10.06 25.50
N LEU A 5 14.92 -10.49 26.75
CA LEU A 5 14.48 -11.83 27.15
C LEU A 5 12.99 -12.04 26.85
N GLN A 6 12.14 -11.07 27.20
CA GLN A 6 10.71 -11.12 26.88
C GLN A 6 10.45 -11.16 25.37
N SER A 7 11.21 -10.39 24.57
CA SER A 7 11.10 -10.40 23.11
C SER A 7 11.48 -11.78 22.54
N ILE A 8 12.55 -12.39 23.05
CA ILE A 8 12.97 -13.74 22.66
C ILE A 8 11.89 -14.79 22.97
N PHE A 9 11.27 -14.72 24.17
CA PHE A 9 10.22 -15.66 24.56
C PHE A 9 8.93 -15.45 23.75
N LYS A 10 8.53 -14.21 23.48
CA LYS A 10 7.39 -13.91 22.62
C LYS A 10 7.61 -14.39 21.19
N ASN A 11 8.80 -14.17 20.62
CA ASN A 11 9.13 -14.62 19.28
C ASN A 11 9.21 -16.15 19.19
N LYS A 12 9.81 -16.85 20.16
CA LYS A 12 9.79 -18.32 20.18
C LYS A 12 8.39 -18.91 20.04
N ARG A 13 7.40 -18.35 20.71
CA ARG A 13 6.01 -18.80 20.64
C ARG A 13 5.42 -18.69 19.23
N ASN A 14 5.86 -17.72 18.45
CA ASN A 14 5.40 -17.49 17.07
C ASN A 14 6.19 -18.33 16.04
N PHE A 15 7.36 -18.85 16.40
CA PHE A 15 8.19 -19.67 15.51
C PHE A 15 7.79 -21.16 15.47
N TYR A 16 7.25 -21.67 16.57
CA TYR A 16 6.94 -23.11 16.72
C TYR A 16 5.44 -23.35 16.73
N GLY A 17 4.88 -23.64 15.55
CA GLY A 17 3.47 -23.96 15.40
C GLY A 17 2.56 -22.75 15.21
N ASN A 18 1.25 -23.01 15.16
CA ASN A 18 0.23 -21.96 15.09
C ASN A 18 -0.31 -21.71 16.51
N PRO A 19 0.06 -20.59 17.19
CA PRO A 19 -0.41 -20.30 18.54
C PRO A 19 -1.92 -20.02 18.60
N TYR A 20 -2.56 -19.85 17.44
CA TYR A 20 -3.99 -19.55 17.30
C TYR A 20 -4.80 -20.76 16.82
N LYS A 21 -4.20 -21.96 16.72
CA LYS A 21 -4.92 -23.17 16.34
C LYS A 21 -5.91 -23.59 17.45
N LYS A 22 -7.06 -22.93 17.46
CA LYS A 22 -8.15 -23.17 18.42
C LYS A 22 -9.30 -24.00 17.83
N HIS A 23 -9.32 -24.15 16.52
CA HIS A 23 -10.37 -24.80 15.76
C HIS A 23 -9.81 -25.94 14.92
N SER A 24 -10.63 -26.95 14.67
CA SER A 24 -10.30 -28.00 13.72
C SER A 24 -10.32 -27.48 12.29
N ASP A 25 -9.62 -28.15 11.38
CA ASP A 25 -9.61 -27.76 9.96
C ASP A 25 -11.03 -27.83 9.34
N LEU A 26 -11.88 -28.71 9.86
CA LEU A 26 -13.29 -28.82 9.43
C LEU A 26 -14.10 -27.57 9.83
N GLU A 27 -13.98 -27.13 11.09
CA GLU A 27 -14.65 -25.89 11.55
C GLU A 27 -14.16 -24.68 10.77
N ILE A 28 -12.85 -24.58 10.50
CA ILE A 28 -12.26 -23.51 9.72
C ILE A 28 -12.82 -23.49 8.30
N ASN A 29 -12.88 -24.67 7.63
CA ASN A 29 -13.39 -24.76 6.27
C ASN A 29 -14.88 -24.42 6.20
N THR A 30 -15.67 -24.88 7.16
CA THR A 30 -17.10 -24.52 7.23
C THR A 30 -17.27 -23.00 7.36
N PHE A 31 -16.46 -22.36 8.20
CA PHE A 31 -16.49 -20.90 8.39
C PHE A 31 -16.05 -20.15 7.12
N ILE A 32 -15.02 -20.63 6.43
CA ILE A 32 -14.58 -20.05 5.16
C ILE A 32 -15.64 -20.18 4.08
N ASP A 33 -16.35 -21.29 4.04
CA ASP A 33 -17.40 -21.54 3.05
C ASP A 33 -18.59 -20.58 3.19
N GLU A 34 -18.88 -20.10 4.40
CA GLU A 34 -19.88 -19.04 4.65
C GLU A 34 -19.51 -17.68 4.03
N PHE A 35 -18.20 -17.43 3.80
CA PHE A 35 -17.73 -16.20 3.18
C PHE A 35 -17.49 -16.33 1.67
N LYS A 36 -17.63 -17.54 1.11
CA LYS A 36 -17.54 -17.73 -0.34
C LYS A 36 -18.75 -17.09 -0.99
N VAL A 37 -18.50 -16.01 -1.72
CA VAL A 37 -19.53 -15.40 -2.57
C VAL A 37 -19.86 -16.38 -3.69
N GLU A 38 -21.10 -16.84 -3.77
CA GLU A 38 -21.59 -17.64 -4.90
C GLU A 38 -21.35 -16.87 -6.21
N ASN A 39 -21.04 -17.60 -7.26
CA ASN A 39 -20.67 -17.13 -8.60
C ASN A 39 -21.54 -15.96 -9.07
N GLN A 40 -21.11 -14.74 -8.81
CA GLN A 40 -21.69 -13.57 -9.46
C GLN A 40 -21.10 -13.47 -10.86
N SER A 41 -21.92 -13.10 -11.82
CA SER A 41 -21.50 -12.91 -13.21
C SER A 41 -20.38 -11.84 -13.25
N THR A 42 -19.19 -12.23 -13.69
CA THR A 42 -18.07 -11.32 -13.86
C THR A 42 -18.39 -10.30 -14.95
N LYS A 43 -18.32 -9.01 -14.63
CA LYS A 43 -18.39 -7.95 -15.63
C LYS A 43 -17.00 -7.68 -16.18
N PHE A 44 -16.83 -7.82 -17.49
CA PHE A 44 -15.61 -7.40 -18.16
C PHE A 44 -15.58 -5.88 -18.29
N ILE A 45 -14.63 -5.22 -17.62
CA ILE A 45 -14.45 -3.76 -17.62
C ILE A 45 -13.21 -3.35 -18.42
N LEU A 46 -12.29 -4.26 -18.66
CA LEU A 46 -11.05 -3.99 -19.36
C LEU A 46 -11.24 -4.15 -20.87
N LYS A 47 -10.68 -3.21 -21.64
CA LYS A 47 -10.67 -3.23 -23.11
C LYS A 47 -9.59 -4.15 -23.69
N ASN A 48 -8.58 -4.47 -22.89
CA ASN A 48 -7.43 -5.28 -23.27
C ASN A 48 -7.22 -6.40 -22.24
N ASN A 49 -6.82 -7.57 -22.70
CA ASN A 49 -6.58 -8.73 -21.83
C ASN A 49 -5.26 -8.60 -21.04
N LYS A 50 -4.31 -7.79 -21.51
CA LYS A 50 -3.02 -7.52 -20.84
C LYS A 50 -2.75 -6.02 -20.81
N PRO A 51 -3.52 -5.24 -20.04
CA PRO A 51 -3.28 -3.81 -19.89
C PRO A 51 -2.05 -3.55 -19.02
N ASN A 52 -1.39 -2.42 -19.21
CA ASN A 52 -0.47 -1.91 -18.22
C ASN A 52 -1.22 -1.60 -16.93
N ILE A 53 -0.62 -1.92 -15.78
CA ILE A 53 -1.23 -1.76 -14.47
C ILE A 53 -0.41 -0.74 -13.68
N VAL A 54 -1.06 0.29 -13.18
CA VAL A 54 -0.45 1.30 -12.30
C VAL A 54 -1.17 1.30 -10.97
N PHE A 55 -0.44 1.05 -9.89
CA PHE A 55 -0.90 1.23 -8.53
C PHE A 55 -0.37 2.55 -7.98
N ILE A 56 -1.25 3.42 -7.51
CA ILE A 56 -0.90 4.58 -6.70
C ILE A 56 -1.45 4.33 -5.30
N LEU A 57 -0.55 4.06 -4.37
CA LEU A 57 -0.90 3.81 -2.97
C LEU A 57 -0.78 5.14 -2.22
N LEU A 58 -1.93 5.69 -1.85
CA LEU A 58 -2.03 6.99 -1.19
C LEU A 58 -1.85 6.80 0.33
N GLU A 59 -0.70 7.24 0.85
CA GLU A 59 -0.35 7.10 2.27
C GLU A 59 -1.30 7.91 3.15
N SER A 60 -1.81 7.28 4.20
CA SER A 60 -2.67 7.88 5.23
C SER A 60 -3.97 8.54 4.73
N TRP A 61 -4.39 8.30 3.49
CA TRP A 61 -5.65 8.87 3.01
C TRP A 61 -6.84 8.21 3.70
N SER A 62 -7.80 9.06 4.11
CA SER A 62 -9.07 8.65 4.74
C SER A 62 -10.25 9.10 3.90
N ALA A 63 -11.35 8.36 3.98
CA ALA A 63 -12.64 8.77 3.41
C ALA A 63 -13.08 10.16 3.90
N ASP A 64 -12.62 10.59 5.08
CA ASP A 64 -12.92 11.92 5.62
C ASP A 64 -12.41 13.08 4.76
N ASN A 65 -11.48 12.84 3.84
CA ASN A 65 -10.97 13.83 2.89
C ASN A 65 -11.53 13.66 1.48
N ILE A 66 -12.44 12.70 1.26
CA ILE A 66 -13.00 12.37 -0.05
C ILE A 66 -14.48 12.72 -0.06
N GLU A 67 -14.82 13.76 -0.81
CA GLU A 67 -16.19 14.35 -0.85
C GLU A 67 -17.27 13.30 -1.19
N SER A 68 -17.03 12.45 -2.18
CA SER A 68 -17.96 11.40 -2.61
C SER A 68 -18.18 10.29 -1.58
N LEU A 69 -17.31 10.21 -0.57
CA LEU A 69 -17.42 9.29 0.56
C LEU A 69 -17.94 9.98 1.84
N ASN A 70 -18.60 11.12 1.71
CA ASN A 70 -19.10 11.99 2.77
C ASN A 70 -17.99 12.68 3.59
N GLY A 71 -16.80 12.83 3.03
CA GLY A 71 -15.70 13.59 3.61
C GLY A 71 -15.78 15.09 3.35
N LEU A 72 -14.71 15.79 3.70
CA LEU A 72 -14.59 17.24 3.55
C LEU A 72 -14.63 17.65 2.08
N ASN A 73 -15.42 18.69 1.78
CA ASN A 73 -15.56 19.20 0.41
C ASN A 73 -14.31 19.94 -0.05
N GLY A 74 -13.93 19.73 -1.31
CA GLY A 74 -12.89 20.50 -1.99
C GLY A 74 -11.45 20.19 -1.57
N ILE A 75 -11.21 19.14 -0.79
CA ILE A 75 -9.86 18.73 -0.38
C ILE A 75 -9.14 17.98 -1.51
N THR A 76 -9.86 17.10 -2.22
CA THR A 76 -9.32 16.21 -3.24
C THR A 76 -10.03 16.37 -4.59
N PRO A 77 -9.93 17.56 -5.25
CA PRO A 77 -10.64 17.84 -6.50
C PRO A 77 -10.14 17.01 -7.69
N ASN A 78 -8.85 16.65 -7.73
CA ASN A 78 -8.31 15.81 -8.81
C ASN A 78 -8.72 14.35 -8.65
N PHE A 79 -8.76 13.83 -7.42
CA PHE A 79 -9.34 12.51 -7.15
C PHE A 79 -10.81 12.46 -7.60
N LYS A 80 -11.59 13.51 -7.34
CA LYS A 80 -12.96 13.62 -7.83
C LYS A 80 -13.06 13.59 -9.37
N ASN A 81 -12.10 14.18 -10.08
CA ASN A 81 -12.02 14.07 -11.53
C ASN A 81 -11.74 12.64 -12.01
N LEU A 82 -10.89 11.90 -11.28
CA LEU A 82 -10.64 10.49 -11.55
C LEU A 82 -11.90 9.63 -11.36
N GLU A 83 -12.68 9.89 -10.32
CA GLU A 83 -13.96 9.21 -10.07
C GLU A 83 -14.93 9.36 -11.25
N ASN A 84 -15.02 10.55 -11.84
CA ASN A 84 -15.88 10.82 -12.97
C ASN A 84 -15.50 10.04 -14.24
N ASN A 85 -14.27 9.56 -14.33
CA ASN A 85 -13.72 8.83 -15.48
C ASN A 85 -13.37 7.37 -15.16
N GLY A 86 -13.69 6.90 -13.95
CA GLY A 86 -13.33 5.59 -13.45
C GLY A 86 -14.45 4.87 -12.72
N LEU A 87 -14.06 3.94 -11.86
CA LEU A 87 -14.95 3.21 -10.96
C LEU A 87 -14.53 3.52 -9.52
N LEU A 88 -15.42 4.10 -8.73
CA LEU A 88 -15.24 4.27 -7.30
C LEU A 88 -15.80 3.06 -6.55
N PHE A 89 -14.94 2.41 -5.76
CA PHE A 89 -15.35 1.36 -4.83
C PHE A 89 -15.67 2.00 -3.47
N SER A 90 -16.90 2.45 -3.29
CA SER A 90 -17.34 3.20 -2.11
C SER A 90 -17.37 2.39 -0.81
N ASN A 91 -17.31 1.07 -0.91
CA ASN A 91 -17.32 0.15 0.23
C ASN A 91 -15.98 -0.59 0.36
N PHE A 92 -14.87 0.14 0.22
CA PHE A 92 -13.52 -0.38 0.29
C PHE A 92 -12.85 0.07 1.59
N PHE A 93 -12.39 -0.88 2.40
CA PHE A 93 -11.82 -0.61 3.72
C PHE A 93 -10.37 -1.05 3.80
N SER A 94 -9.57 -0.29 4.54
CA SER A 94 -8.22 -0.73 4.91
C SER A 94 -8.28 -1.97 5.78
N ASN A 95 -7.46 -2.97 5.49
CA ASN A 95 -7.36 -4.20 6.27
C ASN A 95 -6.42 -4.05 7.48
N GLY A 96 -5.63 -2.98 7.54
CA GLY A 96 -4.71 -2.66 8.63
C GLY A 96 -4.40 -1.18 8.69
N TRP A 97 -3.63 -0.77 9.67
CA TRP A 97 -3.32 0.63 9.96
C TRP A 97 -1.84 1.00 9.82
N THR A 98 -0.99 0.07 9.38
CA THR A 98 0.43 0.32 9.13
C THR A 98 0.81 -0.08 7.71
N SER A 99 1.78 0.62 7.13
CA SER A 99 2.20 0.41 5.73
C SER A 99 2.75 -0.99 5.48
N ASP A 100 3.44 -1.58 6.45
CA ASP A 100 3.95 -2.95 6.36
C ASP A 100 2.83 -4.00 6.31
N GLN A 101 1.73 -3.78 7.02
CA GLN A 101 0.52 -4.60 6.93
C GLN A 101 -0.19 -4.38 5.60
N ALA A 102 -0.27 -3.13 5.13
CA ALA A 102 -0.90 -2.78 3.86
C ALA A 102 -0.21 -3.48 2.68
N MET A 103 1.13 -3.51 2.63
CA MET A 103 1.87 -4.17 1.54
C MET A 103 1.49 -5.64 1.39
N THR A 104 1.42 -6.39 2.49
CA THR A 104 1.05 -7.80 2.44
C THR A 104 -0.43 -8.02 2.11
N SER A 105 -1.31 -7.11 2.52
CA SER A 105 -2.73 -7.17 2.17
C SER A 105 -2.97 -6.87 0.69
N ILE A 106 -2.35 -5.82 0.16
CA ILE A 106 -2.52 -5.38 -1.24
C ILE A 106 -1.94 -6.41 -2.21
N PHE A 107 -0.68 -6.80 -2.01
CA PHE A 107 0.02 -7.64 -2.98
C PHE A 107 -0.16 -9.14 -2.77
N SER A 108 -0.47 -9.59 -1.55
CA SER A 108 -0.60 -11.00 -1.20
C SER A 108 -1.99 -11.40 -0.71
N SER A 109 -2.95 -10.48 -0.65
CA SER A 109 -4.29 -10.70 -0.06
C SER A 109 -4.22 -11.31 1.35
N PHE A 110 -3.14 -11.02 2.09
CA PHE A 110 -2.91 -11.58 3.41
C PHE A 110 -3.68 -10.78 4.46
N PRO A 111 -4.52 -11.44 5.28
CA PRO A 111 -5.30 -10.74 6.30
C PRO A 111 -4.39 -10.19 7.40
N VAL A 112 -4.73 -9.01 7.90
CA VAL A 112 -4.00 -8.38 9.00
C VAL A 112 -4.43 -8.98 10.34
N PHE A 113 -3.45 -9.33 11.16
CA PHE A 113 -3.66 -9.80 12.52
C PHE A 113 -3.19 -8.74 13.53
N PRO A 114 -3.92 -8.55 14.64
CA PRO A 114 -3.49 -7.64 15.69
C PRO A 114 -2.10 -8.01 16.22
N TYR A 115 -1.24 -7.01 16.38
CA TYR A 115 0.11 -7.13 16.97
C TYR A 115 1.11 -8.01 16.20
N VAL A 116 0.75 -8.49 15.02
CA VAL A 116 1.63 -9.34 14.19
C VAL A 116 1.64 -8.81 12.76
N SER A 117 2.84 -8.51 12.27
CA SER A 117 3.04 -8.26 10.84
C SER A 117 3.82 -9.42 10.24
N ILE A 118 3.21 -10.11 9.27
CA ILE A 118 3.82 -11.27 8.59
C ILE A 118 5.09 -10.88 7.83
N ILE A 119 5.20 -9.63 7.39
CA ILE A 119 6.35 -9.10 6.67
C ILE A 119 7.64 -9.23 7.49
N ASN A 120 7.54 -9.19 8.84
CA ASN A 120 8.66 -9.37 9.75
C ASN A 120 9.09 -10.84 9.92
N GLN A 121 8.36 -11.76 9.29
CA GLN A 121 8.67 -13.19 9.28
C GLN A 121 9.03 -13.62 7.85
N THR A 122 10.22 -13.22 7.40
CA THR A 122 10.66 -13.35 6.00
C THR A 122 10.47 -14.76 5.43
N ASP A 123 10.75 -15.81 6.22
CA ASP A 123 10.55 -17.20 5.79
C ASP A 123 9.09 -17.58 5.53
N LYS A 124 8.15 -16.88 6.15
CA LYS A 124 6.72 -17.07 5.91
C LYS A 124 6.24 -16.12 4.81
N ALA A 125 6.65 -14.86 4.87
CA ALA A 125 6.24 -13.83 3.91
C ALA A 125 6.62 -14.21 2.47
N ARG A 126 7.82 -14.76 2.24
CA ARG A 126 8.26 -15.21 0.90
C ARG A 126 7.39 -16.31 0.29
N LYS A 127 6.65 -17.07 1.11
CA LYS A 127 5.77 -18.15 0.67
C LYS A 127 4.35 -17.69 0.35
N LEU A 128 4.03 -16.43 0.63
CA LEU A 128 2.73 -15.90 0.29
C LEU A 128 2.54 -15.87 -1.22
N PRO A 129 1.31 -16.12 -1.70
CA PRO A 129 0.94 -15.77 -3.06
C PRO A 129 1.14 -14.27 -3.25
N CYS A 130 1.43 -13.83 -4.46
CA CYS A 130 1.58 -12.41 -4.74
C CYS A 130 1.12 -12.12 -6.16
N ILE A 131 0.34 -11.06 -6.32
CA ILE A 131 -0.13 -10.61 -7.63
C ILE A 131 1.04 -10.38 -8.59
N ASN A 132 2.18 -9.87 -8.08
CA ASN A 132 3.38 -9.67 -8.87
C ASN A 132 3.91 -10.97 -9.49
N LYS A 133 3.96 -12.05 -8.71
CA LYS A 133 4.43 -13.36 -9.21
C LYS A 133 3.51 -13.88 -10.30
N SER A 134 2.19 -13.82 -10.09
CA SER A 134 1.21 -14.25 -11.08
C SER A 134 1.28 -13.43 -12.37
N LEU A 135 1.44 -12.11 -12.27
CA LEU A 135 1.58 -11.24 -13.44
C LEU A 135 2.92 -11.49 -14.18
N ARG A 136 3.99 -11.77 -13.44
CA ARG A 136 5.28 -12.13 -14.04
C ARG A 136 5.22 -13.41 -14.87
N GLU A 137 4.47 -14.43 -14.42
CA GLU A 137 4.21 -15.64 -15.21
C GLU A 137 3.49 -15.32 -16.52
N GLU A 138 2.68 -14.25 -16.54
CA GLU A 138 2.01 -13.70 -17.72
C GLU A 138 2.88 -12.74 -18.56
N GLY A 139 4.14 -12.55 -18.18
CA GLY A 139 5.11 -11.75 -18.92
C GLY A 139 5.17 -10.26 -18.52
N TYR A 140 4.53 -9.87 -17.41
CA TYR A 140 4.60 -8.50 -16.91
C TYR A 140 5.97 -8.18 -16.31
N HIS A 141 6.43 -6.94 -16.58
CA HIS A 141 7.56 -6.34 -15.89
C HIS A 141 7.07 -5.51 -14.70
N SER A 142 7.69 -5.65 -13.53
CA SER A 142 7.19 -5.01 -12.32
C SER A 142 8.16 -4.00 -11.73
N SER A 143 7.64 -2.88 -11.21
CA SER A 143 8.43 -1.85 -10.55
C SER A 143 7.72 -1.26 -9.33
N TYR A 144 8.51 -0.80 -8.37
CA TYR A 144 8.05 -0.17 -7.15
C TYR A 144 8.90 1.05 -6.81
N TYR A 145 8.24 2.19 -6.58
CA TYR A 145 8.86 3.47 -6.29
C TYR A 145 8.32 4.04 -4.99
N PHE A 146 9.23 4.53 -4.15
CA PHE A 146 8.89 5.15 -2.87
C PHE A 146 9.89 6.26 -2.54
N GLY A 147 9.41 7.46 -2.21
CA GLY A 147 10.25 8.58 -1.85
C GLY A 147 10.99 8.43 -0.52
N GLY A 148 10.57 7.51 0.35
CA GLY A 148 11.15 7.27 1.67
C GLY A 148 11.97 5.99 1.76
N GLN A 149 12.24 5.55 3.01
CA GLN A 149 13.08 4.37 3.32
C GLN A 149 12.29 3.07 3.31
N LEU A 150 12.44 2.26 2.28
CA LEU A 150 11.82 0.93 2.20
C LEU A 150 12.38 -0.10 3.21
N THR A 151 13.50 0.19 3.84
CA THR A 151 14.03 -0.66 4.92
C THR A 151 13.19 -0.59 6.19
N TYR A 152 12.47 0.52 6.39
CA TYR A 152 11.50 0.64 7.45
C TYR A 152 10.35 -0.39 7.23
N GLY A 153 9.86 -0.99 8.33
CA GLY A 153 8.80 -2.00 8.27
C GLY A 153 9.13 -3.25 7.44
N ASN A 154 10.41 -3.48 7.07
CA ASN A 154 10.86 -4.63 6.30
C ASN A 154 10.28 -4.71 4.86
N ILE A 155 9.71 -3.59 4.35
CA ILE A 155 9.04 -3.53 3.05
C ILE A 155 10.00 -3.90 1.92
N LYS A 156 11.25 -3.40 1.95
CA LYS A 156 12.25 -3.71 0.91
C LYS A 156 12.52 -5.20 0.79
N SER A 157 12.68 -5.88 1.92
CA SER A 157 12.88 -7.33 1.98
C SER A 157 11.68 -8.08 1.39
N TYR A 158 10.48 -7.65 1.72
CA TYR A 158 9.25 -8.23 1.17
C TYR A 158 9.19 -8.09 -0.35
N LEU A 159 9.38 -6.89 -0.89
CA LEU A 159 9.36 -6.63 -2.33
C LEU A 159 10.38 -7.48 -3.09
N TYR A 160 11.59 -7.64 -2.56
CA TYR A 160 12.59 -8.55 -3.15
C TYR A 160 12.14 -10.00 -3.12
N THR A 161 11.56 -10.48 -2.01
CA THR A 161 11.08 -11.86 -1.91
C THR A 161 9.83 -12.12 -2.75
N GLN A 162 9.11 -11.08 -3.11
CA GLN A 162 7.99 -11.11 -4.06
C GLN A 162 8.43 -10.83 -5.51
N GLU A 163 9.74 -10.73 -5.76
CA GLU A 163 10.36 -10.73 -7.09
C GLU A 163 10.00 -9.52 -7.97
N PHE A 164 9.86 -8.32 -7.38
CA PHE A 164 9.78 -7.09 -8.16
C PHE A 164 11.08 -6.86 -8.94
N ASN A 165 10.97 -6.51 -10.23
CA ASN A 165 12.13 -6.33 -11.11
C ASN A 165 12.91 -5.06 -10.78
N ILE A 166 12.19 -3.97 -10.50
CA ILE A 166 12.77 -2.66 -10.14
C ILE A 166 12.20 -2.26 -8.78
N ILE A 167 13.08 -1.89 -7.84
CA ILE A 167 12.70 -1.35 -6.54
C ILE A 167 13.58 -0.13 -6.30
N LYS A 168 12.96 1.05 -6.26
CA LYS A 168 13.64 2.33 -6.01
C LYS A 168 13.10 2.96 -4.73
N ASP A 169 14.02 3.43 -3.88
CA ASP A 169 13.71 4.15 -2.63
C ASP A 169 14.48 5.48 -2.54
N GLU A 170 14.38 6.20 -1.45
CA GLU A 170 14.99 7.52 -1.26
C GLU A 170 16.45 7.62 -1.74
N LYS A 171 17.22 6.52 -1.63
CA LYS A 171 18.63 6.50 -2.01
C LYS A 171 18.85 6.64 -3.52
N ASP A 172 17.85 6.30 -4.30
CA ASP A 172 17.87 6.42 -5.75
C ASP A 172 17.51 7.85 -6.21
N PHE A 173 17.07 8.72 -5.29
CA PHE A 173 16.50 10.04 -5.57
C PHE A 173 17.19 11.18 -4.81
N ASN A 174 18.47 11.01 -4.43
CA ASN A 174 19.24 11.93 -3.56
C ASN A 174 19.32 13.38 -4.04
N ASN A 175 19.01 13.66 -5.31
CA ASN A 175 19.07 15.00 -5.90
C ASN A 175 17.73 15.73 -5.92
N LEU A 176 16.66 15.08 -5.42
CA LEU A 176 15.33 15.67 -5.42
C LEU A 176 15.03 16.36 -4.09
N PRO A 177 14.18 17.40 -4.12
CA PRO A 177 13.73 18.06 -2.90
C PRO A 177 13.01 17.08 -1.97
N SER A 178 13.46 17.05 -0.72
CA SER A 178 12.99 16.10 0.27
C SER A 178 12.72 16.77 1.61
N GLY A 179 11.77 16.20 2.34
CA GLY A 179 11.47 16.55 3.71
C GLY A 179 12.11 15.59 4.73
N LYS A 180 11.49 15.51 5.91
CA LYS A 180 12.00 14.69 7.03
C LYS A 180 12.01 13.19 6.76
N LEU A 181 11.06 12.70 5.96
CA LEU A 181 10.86 11.27 5.73
C LEU A 181 11.34 10.81 4.35
N GLY A 182 11.61 11.73 3.44
CA GLY A 182 12.05 11.44 2.08
C GLY A 182 11.58 12.47 1.06
N VAL A 183 11.61 12.09 -0.21
CA VAL A 183 11.23 12.94 -1.34
C VAL A 183 9.74 13.23 -1.33
N HIS A 184 9.36 14.49 -1.56
CA HIS A 184 7.96 14.92 -1.59
C HIS A 184 7.23 14.37 -2.82
N ASP A 185 5.91 14.16 -2.68
CA ASP A 185 5.09 13.44 -3.65
C ASP A 185 5.09 14.07 -5.04
N GLU A 186 5.07 15.41 -5.19
CA GLU A 186 5.07 16.04 -6.52
C GLU A 186 6.29 15.61 -7.36
N TYR A 187 7.48 15.56 -6.75
CA TYR A 187 8.70 15.14 -7.44
C TYR A 187 8.71 13.62 -7.71
N MET A 188 8.11 12.86 -6.80
CA MET A 188 7.95 11.42 -7.00
C MET A 188 6.96 11.09 -8.12
N PHE A 189 5.87 11.85 -8.27
CA PHE A 189 4.96 11.71 -9.42
C PHE A 189 5.65 12.02 -10.74
N ASP A 190 6.47 13.08 -10.82
CA ASP A 190 7.23 13.42 -12.02
C ASP A 190 8.21 12.32 -12.41
N VAL A 191 8.98 11.82 -11.44
CA VAL A 191 9.89 10.69 -11.67
C VAL A 191 9.12 9.45 -12.10
N PHE A 192 8.05 9.11 -11.40
CA PHE A 192 7.26 7.93 -11.69
C PHE A 192 6.68 7.98 -13.11
N HIS A 193 6.09 9.10 -13.51
CA HIS A 193 5.60 9.31 -14.87
C HIS A 193 6.70 9.14 -15.93
N SER A 194 7.89 9.71 -15.68
CA SER A 194 9.04 9.54 -16.58
C SER A 194 9.51 8.09 -16.67
N GLU A 195 9.50 7.36 -15.56
CA GLU A 195 9.93 5.95 -15.52
C GLU A 195 8.91 5.02 -16.19
N LEU A 196 7.60 5.27 -16.05
CA LEU A 196 6.56 4.48 -16.74
C LEU A 196 6.79 4.42 -18.25
N ASN A 197 7.22 5.54 -18.87
CA ASN A 197 7.49 5.61 -20.31
C ASN A 197 8.71 4.79 -20.77
N LYS A 198 9.50 4.25 -19.83
CA LYS A 198 10.71 3.45 -20.12
C LYS A 198 10.49 1.96 -19.86
N LEU A 199 9.38 1.59 -19.22
CA LEU A 199 9.11 0.19 -18.88
C LEU A 199 8.72 -0.62 -20.12
N PRO A 200 9.18 -1.86 -20.23
CA PRO A 200 8.70 -2.78 -21.25
C PRO A 200 7.25 -3.20 -20.94
N GLU A 201 6.41 -3.22 -21.96
CA GLU A 201 5.01 -3.64 -21.83
C GLU A 201 4.83 -5.16 -22.02
N PRO A 202 3.88 -5.79 -21.32
CA PRO A 202 3.02 -5.21 -20.31
C PRO A 202 3.77 -5.02 -18.97
N PHE A 203 3.40 -4.01 -18.20
CA PHE A 203 4.01 -3.76 -16.90
C PHE A 203 2.98 -3.61 -15.77
N MET A 204 3.45 -3.88 -14.54
CA MET A 204 2.80 -3.49 -13.29
C MET A 204 3.74 -2.55 -12.53
N SER A 205 3.36 -1.30 -12.35
CA SER A 205 4.18 -0.32 -11.65
C SER A 205 3.45 0.27 -10.46
N THR A 206 4.16 0.45 -9.37
CA THR A 206 3.59 0.98 -8.11
C THR A 206 4.34 2.23 -7.68
N LEU A 207 3.59 3.27 -7.38
CA LEU A 207 4.06 4.43 -6.61
C LEU A 207 3.38 4.40 -5.24
N PHE A 208 4.17 4.52 -4.18
CA PHE A 208 3.69 4.73 -2.83
C PHE A 208 3.99 6.18 -2.42
N THR A 209 2.99 6.95 -2.04
CA THR A 209 3.13 8.35 -1.64
C THR A 209 3.63 8.47 -0.20
N LEU A 210 4.08 9.66 0.21
CA LEU A 210 4.71 9.86 1.51
C LEU A 210 4.26 11.15 2.21
N SER A 211 3.96 12.22 1.48
CA SER A 211 3.78 13.58 2.05
C SER A 211 2.63 13.68 3.04
N SER A 212 1.62 12.81 2.95
CA SER A 212 0.52 12.72 3.92
C SER A 212 0.79 11.82 5.12
N HIS A 213 2.03 11.32 5.27
CA HIS A 213 2.48 10.67 6.51
C HIS A 213 2.88 11.72 7.56
N SER A 214 2.57 11.48 8.84
CA SER A 214 3.06 12.34 9.93
C SER A 214 4.61 12.43 9.91
N PRO A 215 5.22 13.61 9.99
CA PRO A 215 4.71 14.89 10.46
C PRO A 215 4.05 15.79 9.42
N PHE A 216 3.57 15.27 8.27
CA PHE A 216 2.86 16.02 7.23
C PHE A 216 3.72 17.10 6.59
N ASP A 217 4.97 16.76 6.32
CA ASP A 217 5.97 17.67 5.79
C ASP A 217 5.89 17.70 4.26
N PHE A 218 5.50 18.84 3.70
CA PHE A 218 5.42 19.06 2.26
C PHE A 218 5.80 20.52 1.93
N PRO A 219 6.30 20.82 0.72
CA PRO A 219 6.60 22.19 0.32
C PRO A 219 5.31 22.93 -0.06
N GLY A 220 5.20 24.19 0.35
CA GLY A 220 4.10 25.05 -0.06
C GLY A 220 3.33 25.66 1.08
N GLU A 221 2.22 26.33 0.74
CA GLU A 221 1.40 27.04 1.69
C GLU A 221 0.31 26.14 2.29
N HIS A 222 0.11 26.24 3.59
CA HIS A 222 -0.98 25.60 4.31
C HIS A 222 -2.21 26.49 4.22
N LYS A 223 -3.06 26.27 3.20
CA LYS A 223 -4.20 27.14 2.88
C LYS A 223 -5.49 26.75 3.58
N ILE A 224 -5.58 25.49 4.01
CA ILE A 224 -6.79 24.95 4.62
C ILE A 224 -6.62 25.07 6.14
N SER A 225 -7.55 25.76 6.78
CA SER A 225 -7.58 25.88 8.22
C SER A 225 -9.00 25.77 8.77
N PHE A 226 -9.16 24.84 9.68
CA PHE A 226 -10.36 24.67 10.49
C PHE A 226 -10.11 25.09 11.94
N ASN A 227 -8.93 25.70 12.22
CA ASN A 227 -8.41 25.98 13.55
C ASN A 227 -8.27 24.69 14.41
N HIS A 228 -7.85 23.63 13.77
CA HIS A 228 -7.75 22.29 14.34
C HIS A 228 -6.35 21.71 14.12
N ARG A 229 -5.87 20.85 15.02
CA ARG A 229 -4.55 20.22 14.88
C ARG A 229 -4.42 19.26 13.69
N GLU A 230 -5.53 18.96 13.04
CA GLU A 230 -5.56 18.10 11.83
C GLU A 230 -5.37 18.91 10.54
N ASP A 231 -5.29 20.25 10.63
CA ASP A 231 -5.09 21.11 9.46
C ASP A 231 -3.84 20.72 8.65
N GLU A 232 -2.75 20.38 9.32
CA GLU A 232 -1.52 19.91 8.68
C GLU A 232 -1.74 18.65 7.83
N TYR A 233 -2.47 17.68 8.38
CA TYR A 233 -2.83 16.46 7.67
C TYR A 233 -3.69 16.76 6.44
N VAL A 234 -4.75 17.54 6.59
CA VAL A 234 -5.66 17.88 5.48
C VAL A 234 -4.93 18.62 4.36
N ASN A 235 -4.04 19.56 4.72
CA ASN A 235 -3.22 20.28 3.75
C ASN A 235 -2.26 19.33 3.01
N SER A 236 -1.68 18.34 3.69
CA SER A 236 -0.80 17.36 3.07
C SER A 236 -1.55 16.43 2.10
N VAL A 237 -2.79 16.05 2.41
CA VAL A 237 -3.65 15.31 1.48
C VAL A 237 -3.99 16.15 0.25
N ALA A 238 -4.37 17.43 0.43
CA ALA A 238 -4.64 18.34 -0.67
C ALA A 238 -3.39 18.63 -1.54
N TYR A 239 -2.20 18.59 -0.94
CA TYR A 239 -0.94 18.68 -1.67
C TYR A 239 -0.71 17.44 -2.54
N THR A 240 -0.91 16.24 -2.02
CA THR A 240 -0.74 14.99 -2.76
C THR A 240 -1.78 14.82 -3.87
N ASP A 241 -2.99 15.39 -3.72
CA ASP A 241 -4.05 15.38 -4.75
C ASP A 241 -3.72 16.25 -5.96
N LYS A 242 -2.89 17.28 -5.77
CA LYS A 242 -2.60 18.32 -6.79
C LYS A 242 -1.73 17.80 -7.92
#